data_d6338e7f3ab02a42990cf7cc1d071cf7
#
_entry.id   d6338e7f3ab02a42990cf7cc1d071cf7
#
_cell.length_a   1.000
_cell.length_b   1.000
_cell.length_c   1.000
_cell.angle_alpha   90.00
_cell.angle_beta   90.00
_cell.angle_gamma   90.00
#
_symmetry.space_group_name_H-M   'P 1'
#
loop_
_entity.id
_entity.type
_entity.pdbx_description
1 polymer ?
#
loop_
_entity_poly.entity_id
_entity_poly.type
_entity_poly.pdbx_seq_one_letter_code
_entity_poly.pdbx_strand_id
1 'polypeptide(L)'
;MAEVDENAIDFDEPDEGRDIYHEPADRALIRTKDVYQTELDNGVDGYSETLLSIVANFKNAGKPEGFNVQSMVGRSKRGEVALRLFAVVDDSVADPVFVKVGFKSRGCLAMTACASAICTMIEGKTFSQALALTTKDVERFVDGVPTDKHHTLVFAIEGVRGLVGDWMYRAGMSLAEMDEKLPCDTSSVTCLLCEHCSLRDTRVDMLVNEAIASRKPAR
;
A
#
# COMPACT_ATOMS: atom_id res chain seq x y z
N MET A 1 -28.73 27.07 26.15
CA MET A 1 -27.82 25.94 26.33
C MET A 1 -27.71 25.29 24.95
N ALA A 2 -26.59 25.48 24.25
CA ALA A 2 -26.37 24.86 22.97
C ALA A 2 -25.93 23.41 23.22
N GLU A 3 -26.64 22.44 22.66
CA GLU A 3 -26.20 21.04 22.61
C GLU A 3 -24.88 20.98 21.84
N VAL A 4 -23.86 20.50 22.52
CA VAL A 4 -22.56 20.17 21.87
C VAL A 4 -22.79 18.91 21.07
N ASP A 5 -22.60 18.99 19.78
CA ASP A 5 -22.64 17.83 18.88
C ASP A 5 -21.47 16.91 19.23
N GLU A 6 -21.75 15.79 19.92
CA GLU A 6 -20.75 14.80 20.35
C GLU A 6 -20.08 14.06 19.17
N ASN A 7 -20.45 14.35 17.92
CA ASN A 7 -19.87 13.78 16.71
C ASN A 7 -18.95 14.74 15.95
N ALA A 8 -18.60 15.89 16.51
CA ALA A 8 -17.63 16.77 15.88
C ALA A 8 -16.27 16.07 15.81
N ILE A 9 -15.81 15.81 14.60
CA ILE A 9 -14.47 15.25 14.35
C ILE A 9 -13.46 16.34 14.68
N ASP A 10 -12.70 16.15 15.74
CA ASP A 10 -11.56 17.01 16.07
C ASP A 10 -10.39 16.66 15.12
N PHE A 11 -10.07 17.59 14.22
CA PHE A 11 -9.01 17.43 13.23
C PHE A 11 -7.61 17.73 13.79
N ASP A 12 -7.51 18.22 15.02
CA ASP A 12 -6.24 18.61 15.64
C ASP A 12 -5.60 17.50 16.51
N GLU A 13 -6.27 16.39 16.74
CA GLU A 13 -5.62 15.24 17.36
C GLU A 13 -4.75 14.47 16.36
N PRO A 14 -3.47 14.19 16.70
CA PRO A 14 -2.62 13.38 15.86
C PRO A 14 -3.28 12.00 15.65
N ASP A 15 -3.36 11.59 14.40
CA ASP A 15 -4.01 10.34 13.94
C ASP A 15 -3.22 9.09 14.39
N GLU A 16 -2.91 9.00 15.67
CA GLU A 16 -2.31 7.82 16.28
C GLU A 16 -3.37 6.71 16.38
N GLY A 17 -3.57 6.03 15.24
CA GLY A 17 -4.35 4.79 15.20
C GLY A 17 -5.84 4.96 14.97
N ARG A 18 -6.32 6.11 14.56
CA ARG A 18 -7.67 6.21 14.02
C ARG A 18 -7.75 5.38 12.74
N ASP A 19 -8.41 4.25 12.87
CA ASP A 19 -8.87 3.55 11.68
C ASP A 19 -9.89 4.46 11.00
N ILE A 20 -9.47 5.19 9.94
CA ILE A 20 -10.38 6.00 9.12
C ILE A 20 -11.55 5.17 8.56
N TYR A 21 -11.55 3.90 8.84
CA TYR A 21 -12.62 2.95 8.59
C TYR A 21 -13.31 2.61 9.92
N HIS A 22 -13.99 3.57 10.55
CA HIS A 22 -15.02 3.21 11.50
C HIS A 22 -16.05 2.38 10.75
N GLU A 23 -16.08 1.10 11.03
CA GLU A 23 -17.27 0.33 10.70
C GLU A 23 -18.39 0.89 11.59
N PRO A 24 -19.48 1.45 11.03
CA PRO A 24 -20.62 1.82 11.84
C PRO A 24 -21.08 0.59 12.60
N ALA A 25 -21.31 0.73 13.91
CA ALA A 25 -21.72 -0.36 14.80
C ALA A 25 -22.99 -1.10 14.32
N ASP A 26 -23.78 -0.45 13.48
CA ASP A 26 -25.04 -0.96 12.91
C ASP A 26 -24.91 -1.40 11.44
N ARG A 27 -23.74 -1.80 10.98
CA ARG A 27 -23.65 -2.42 9.67
C ARG A 27 -24.47 -3.71 9.66
N ALA A 28 -25.67 -3.64 9.12
CA ALA A 28 -26.26 -4.81 8.48
C ALA A 28 -25.17 -5.39 7.59
N LEU A 29 -24.72 -6.62 7.89
CA LEU A 29 -23.72 -7.36 7.10
C LEU A 29 -24.17 -7.30 5.63
N ILE A 30 -23.69 -6.28 4.91
CA ILE A 30 -23.78 -6.26 3.46
C ILE A 30 -22.85 -7.37 3.04
N ARG A 31 -23.44 -8.55 2.81
CA ARG A 31 -22.68 -9.70 2.33
C ARG A 31 -22.01 -9.27 1.04
N THR A 32 -20.79 -9.70 0.82
CA THR A 32 -20.03 -9.40 -0.39
C THR A 32 -20.87 -9.63 -1.66
N LYS A 33 -21.76 -10.63 -1.65
CA LYS A 33 -22.73 -10.88 -2.70
C LYS A 33 -23.72 -9.72 -2.96
N ASP A 34 -24.08 -8.95 -1.94
CA ASP A 34 -25.09 -7.89 -2.05
C ASP A 34 -24.50 -6.60 -2.64
N VAL A 35 -23.18 -6.40 -2.52
CA VAL A 35 -22.44 -5.29 -3.14
C VAL A 35 -22.16 -5.57 -4.62
N TYR A 36 -22.02 -6.84 -4.99
CA TYR A 36 -21.65 -7.27 -6.34
C TYR A 36 -22.85 -7.71 -7.19
N GLN A 37 -24.04 -7.87 -6.61
CA GLN A 37 -25.23 -8.35 -7.31
C GLN A 37 -25.81 -7.39 -8.37
N THR A 38 -25.43 -6.12 -8.36
CA THR A 38 -25.87 -5.16 -9.37
C THR A 38 -25.04 -5.17 -10.66
N GLU A 39 -23.94 -5.94 -10.71
CA GLU A 39 -23.07 -6.07 -11.89
C GLU A 39 -22.75 -7.54 -12.25
N LEU A 40 -23.60 -8.47 -11.82
CA LEU A 40 -23.31 -9.90 -11.82
C LEU A 40 -23.30 -10.58 -13.19
N ASP A 41 -23.65 -9.92 -14.26
CA ASP A 41 -23.59 -10.55 -15.58
C ASP A 41 -22.17 -10.64 -16.16
N ASN A 42 -21.19 -9.87 -15.60
CA ASN A 42 -19.79 -9.91 -16.07
C ASN A 42 -18.73 -9.75 -14.95
N GLY A 43 -19.10 -9.83 -13.68
CA GLY A 43 -18.22 -9.48 -12.56
C GLY A 43 -17.02 -10.42 -12.34
N VAL A 44 -17.07 -11.62 -12.88
CA VAL A 44 -16.04 -12.67 -12.75
C VAL A 44 -15.49 -13.15 -14.09
N ASP A 45 -16.03 -12.68 -15.21
CA ASP A 45 -15.54 -13.04 -16.52
C ASP A 45 -14.10 -12.57 -16.72
N GLY A 46 -13.25 -13.47 -17.19
CA GLY A 46 -11.83 -13.22 -17.43
C GLY A 46 -10.94 -13.34 -16.19
N TYR A 47 -11.49 -13.70 -15.02
CA TYR A 47 -10.69 -14.07 -13.85
C TYR A 47 -10.37 -15.57 -13.84
N SER A 48 -9.12 -15.93 -13.53
CA SER A 48 -8.72 -17.33 -13.37
C SER A 48 -9.34 -17.96 -12.12
N GLU A 49 -9.49 -19.29 -12.11
CA GLU A 49 -9.96 -20.03 -10.92
C GLU A 49 -9.00 -19.86 -9.75
N THR A 50 -7.71 -19.78 -10.02
CA THR A 50 -6.67 -19.52 -9.02
C THR A 50 -6.88 -18.17 -8.36
N LEU A 51 -7.08 -17.10 -9.16
CA LEU A 51 -7.34 -15.76 -8.64
C LEU A 51 -8.61 -15.74 -7.77
N LEU A 52 -9.70 -16.33 -8.25
CA LEU A 52 -10.97 -16.41 -7.50
C LEU A 52 -10.81 -17.20 -6.20
N SER A 53 -10.04 -18.28 -6.21
CA SER A 53 -9.72 -19.06 -5.00
C SER A 53 -8.93 -18.24 -3.98
N ILE A 54 -7.97 -17.43 -4.44
CA ILE A 54 -7.22 -16.51 -3.57
C ILE A 54 -8.17 -15.48 -2.95
N VAL A 55 -9.08 -14.91 -3.74
CA VAL A 55 -10.08 -13.95 -3.22
C VAL A 55 -11.03 -14.59 -2.23
N ALA A 56 -11.45 -15.83 -2.46
CA ALA A 56 -12.33 -16.54 -1.54
C ALA A 56 -11.65 -16.88 -0.20
N ASN A 57 -10.32 -17.04 -0.21
CA ASN A 57 -9.52 -17.46 0.93
C ASN A 57 -8.28 -16.58 1.12
N PHE A 58 -8.42 -15.26 0.92
CA PHE A 58 -7.27 -14.37 1.03
C PHE A 58 -6.66 -14.40 2.44
N LYS A 59 -5.33 -14.37 2.46
CA LYS A 59 -4.51 -14.35 3.66
C LYS A 59 -3.99 -12.95 3.91
N ASN A 60 -3.50 -12.71 5.12
CA ASN A 60 -2.80 -11.47 5.47
C ASN A 60 -3.68 -10.20 5.39
N ALA A 61 -5.00 -10.35 5.52
CA ALA A 61 -5.89 -9.20 5.59
C ALA A 61 -5.72 -8.45 6.90
N GLY A 62 -5.77 -7.13 6.82
CA GLY A 62 -5.69 -6.25 7.97
C GLY A 62 -4.28 -5.78 8.27
N LYS A 63 -4.13 -5.16 9.42
CA LYS A 63 -2.91 -4.55 9.92
C LYS A 63 -2.28 -5.51 10.94
N PRO A 64 -1.08 -6.03 10.71
CA PRO A 64 -0.42 -6.91 11.69
C PRO A 64 -0.07 -6.14 12.95
N GLU A 65 -0.19 -6.80 14.10
CA GLU A 65 0.25 -6.24 15.37
C GLU A 65 1.75 -5.92 15.33
N GLY A 66 2.13 -4.76 15.88
CA GLY A 66 3.53 -4.33 15.92
C GLY A 66 4.10 -3.89 14.57
N PHE A 67 3.25 -3.62 13.54
CA PHE A 67 3.76 -3.10 12.26
C PHE A 67 4.57 -1.82 12.50
N ASN A 68 5.67 -1.69 11.80
CA ASN A 68 6.59 -0.55 11.90
C ASN A 68 6.82 0.17 10.58
N VAL A 69 6.31 -0.37 9.47
CA VAL A 69 6.32 0.28 8.15
C VAL A 69 4.98 0.11 7.44
N GLN A 70 4.66 1.07 6.58
CA GLN A 70 3.44 1.06 5.79
C GLN A 70 3.65 1.68 4.41
N SER A 71 2.80 1.33 3.45
CA SER A 71 2.74 1.98 2.15
C SER A 71 1.30 2.18 1.68
N MET A 72 1.11 3.19 0.82
CA MET A 72 -0.18 3.51 0.21
C MET A 72 0.02 3.67 -1.28
N VAL A 73 -0.76 2.93 -2.07
CA VAL A 73 -0.58 2.88 -3.51
C VAL A 73 -1.91 3.04 -4.23
N GLY A 74 -1.86 3.82 -5.29
CA GLY A 74 -2.96 4.01 -6.22
C GLY A 74 -4.17 4.71 -5.62
N ARG A 75 -5.08 5.09 -6.50
CA ARG A 75 -6.39 5.63 -6.11
C ARG A 75 -7.50 4.79 -6.73
N SER A 76 -8.52 4.49 -5.95
CA SER A 76 -9.74 3.88 -6.43
C SER A 76 -10.54 4.88 -7.28
N LYS A 77 -11.54 4.40 -8.02
CA LYS A 77 -12.48 5.28 -8.77
C LYS A 77 -13.18 6.33 -7.87
N ARG A 78 -13.20 6.10 -6.55
CA ARG A 78 -13.79 7.03 -5.56
C ARG A 78 -12.77 8.00 -4.96
N GLY A 79 -11.52 7.99 -5.45
CA GLY A 79 -10.44 8.84 -4.94
C GLY A 79 -9.75 8.32 -3.68
N GLU A 80 -10.17 7.17 -3.16
CA GLU A 80 -9.57 6.54 -1.98
C GLU A 80 -8.31 5.77 -2.33
N VAL A 81 -7.44 5.52 -1.34
CA VAL A 81 -6.25 4.68 -1.54
C VAL A 81 -6.68 3.26 -1.94
N ALA A 82 -6.16 2.77 -3.07
CA ALA A 82 -6.54 1.48 -3.61
C ALA A 82 -5.93 0.31 -2.84
N LEU A 83 -4.66 0.45 -2.41
CA LEU A 83 -3.93 -0.57 -1.67
C LEU A 83 -3.13 0.09 -0.55
N ARG A 84 -3.26 -0.46 0.66
CA ARG A 84 -2.36 -0.21 1.79
C ARG A 84 -1.68 -1.50 2.17
N LEU A 85 -0.36 -1.46 2.29
CA LEU A 85 0.42 -2.56 2.87
C LEU A 85 0.98 -2.11 4.22
N PHE A 86 1.09 -3.08 5.13
CA PHE A 86 1.68 -2.90 6.45
C PHE A 86 2.65 -4.05 6.67
N ALA A 87 3.79 -3.79 7.29
CA ALA A 87 4.71 -4.86 7.62
C ALA A 87 5.38 -4.65 8.98
N VAL A 88 5.70 -5.77 9.60
CA VAL A 88 6.68 -5.85 10.69
C VAL A 88 8.01 -6.19 10.03
N VAL A 89 8.98 -5.30 10.17
CA VAL A 89 10.33 -5.46 9.63
C VAL A 89 11.29 -5.70 10.79
N ASP A 90 12.11 -6.74 10.67
CA ASP A 90 13.27 -6.98 11.50
C ASP A 90 14.51 -6.41 10.79
N ASP A 91 15.07 -5.36 11.36
CA ASP A 91 16.25 -4.66 10.89
C ASP A 91 17.51 -4.95 11.72
N SER A 92 17.47 -5.97 12.55
CA SER A 92 18.63 -6.45 13.31
C SER A 92 19.73 -7.05 12.42
N VAL A 93 19.42 -7.32 11.16
CA VAL A 93 20.31 -7.89 10.15
C VAL A 93 20.62 -6.88 9.04
N ALA A 94 21.74 -7.08 8.33
CA ALA A 94 22.24 -6.14 7.31
C ALA A 94 21.25 -5.89 6.15
N ASP A 95 20.48 -6.93 5.75
CA ASP A 95 19.39 -6.82 4.78
C ASP A 95 18.08 -7.12 5.54
N PRO A 96 17.29 -6.09 5.91
CA PRO A 96 16.11 -6.26 6.74
C PRO A 96 15.09 -7.25 6.17
N VAL A 97 14.35 -7.93 7.05
CA VAL A 97 13.43 -9.01 6.71
C VAL A 97 11.99 -8.59 7.00
N PHE A 98 11.08 -8.87 6.09
CA PHE A 98 9.65 -8.77 6.32
C PHE A 98 9.16 -9.95 7.17
N VAL A 99 9.02 -9.74 8.47
CA VAL A 99 8.60 -10.80 9.42
C VAL A 99 7.13 -11.14 9.28
N LYS A 100 6.30 -10.12 9.12
CA LYS A 100 4.86 -10.25 8.94
C LYS A 100 4.35 -9.14 8.04
N VAL A 101 3.45 -9.48 7.14
CA VAL A 101 2.90 -8.53 6.17
C VAL A 101 1.39 -8.61 6.18
N GLY A 102 0.74 -7.48 6.03
CA GLY A 102 -0.72 -7.40 5.92
C GLY A 102 -1.16 -6.32 4.96
N PHE A 103 -2.42 -6.39 4.54
CA PHE A 103 -2.96 -5.43 3.60
C PHE A 103 -4.39 -5.01 3.93
N LYS A 104 -4.74 -3.82 3.44
CA LYS A 104 -6.13 -3.37 3.24
C LYS A 104 -6.26 -2.92 1.80
N SER A 105 -7.25 -3.43 1.08
CA SER A 105 -7.52 -3.06 -0.31
C SER A 105 -8.91 -2.48 -0.47
N ARG A 106 -9.03 -1.50 -1.35
CA ARG A 106 -10.29 -0.96 -1.83
C ARG A 106 -10.27 -1.01 -3.35
N GLY A 107 -10.95 -1.97 -3.93
CA GLY A 107 -10.92 -2.15 -5.38
C GLY A 107 -11.63 -3.43 -5.82
N CYS A 108 -11.26 -3.89 -7.00
CA CYS A 108 -11.79 -5.09 -7.62
C CYS A 108 -11.18 -6.37 -7.02
N LEU A 109 -11.71 -7.52 -7.43
CA LEU A 109 -11.21 -8.84 -7.03
C LEU A 109 -9.71 -9.01 -7.33
N ALA A 110 -9.24 -8.53 -8.51
CA ALA A 110 -7.82 -8.56 -8.86
C ALA A 110 -6.95 -7.81 -7.84
N MET A 111 -7.41 -6.65 -7.32
CA MET A 111 -6.65 -5.91 -6.32
C MET A 111 -6.50 -6.71 -5.03
N THR A 112 -7.57 -7.36 -4.57
CA THR A 112 -7.54 -8.19 -3.36
C THR A 112 -6.64 -9.42 -3.56
N ALA A 113 -6.72 -10.08 -4.72
CA ALA A 113 -5.88 -11.23 -5.04
C ALA A 113 -4.39 -10.85 -5.10
N CYS A 114 -4.05 -9.78 -5.84
CA CYS A 114 -2.68 -9.30 -5.96
C CYS A 114 -2.11 -8.84 -4.61
N ALA A 115 -2.93 -8.20 -3.77
CA ALA A 115 -2.54 -7.79 -2.42
C ALA A 115 -2.24 -9.00 -1.52
N SER A 116 -3.10 -10.01 -1.52
CA SER A 116 -2.87 -11.26 -0.77
C SER A 116 -1.65 -12.01 -1.28
N ALA A 117 -1.49 -12.08 -2.61
CA ALA A 117 -0.35 -12.71 -3.27
C ALA A 117 0.97 -12.05 -2.86
N ILE A 118 1.09 -10.72 -3.02
CA ILE A 118 2.34 -10.03 -2.71
C ILE A 118 2.69 -10.13 -1.23
N CYS A 119 1.72 -10.02 -0.31
CA CYS A 119 1.97 -10.23 1.12
C CYS A 119 2.54 -11.62 1.39
N THR A 120 1.95 -12.67 0.78
CA THR A 120 2.42 -14.04 0.91
C THR A 120 3.83 -14.23 0.34
N MET A 121 4.12 -13.57 -0.79
CA MET A 121 5.40 -13.69 -1.49
C MET A 121 6.56 -13.01 -0.74
N ILE A 122 6.31 -11.90 -0.05
CA ILE A 122 7.37 -11.14 0.64
C ILE A 122 7.54 -11.51 2.12
N GLU A 123 6.56 -12.15 2.75
CA GLU A 123 6.68 -12.59 4.13
C GLU A 123 7.84 -13.58 4.28
N GLY A 124 8.75 -13.31 5.22
CA GLY A 124 10.00 -14.06 5.42
C GLY A 124 11.12 -13.71 4.42
N LYS A 125 10.92 -12.78 3.51
CA LYS A 125 11.94 -12.32 2.54
C LYS A 125 12.69 -11.11 3.05
N THR A 126 13.96 -11.01 2.62
CA THR A 126 14.74 -9.79 2.80
C THR A 126 14.27 -8.68 1.85
N PHE A 127 14.66 -7.44 2.12
CA PHE A 127 14.36 -6.32 1.24
C PHE A 127 14.88 -6.54 -0.18
N SER A 128 16.13 -6.99 -0.31
CA SER A 128 16.72 -7.28 -1.63
C SER A 128 15.91 -8.34 -2.39
N GLN A 129 15.48 -9.41 -1.71
CA GLN A 129 14.65 -10.45 -2.32
C GLN A 129 13.27 -9.94 -2.71
N ALA A 130 12.66 -9.11 -1.87
CA ALA A 130 11.34 -8.57 -2.11
C ALA A 130 11.35 -7.54 -3.27
N LEU A 131 12.39 -6.69 -3.34
CA LEU A 131 12.58 -5.73 -4.43
C LEU A 131 12.90 -6.37 -5.78
N ALA A 132 13.41 -7.60 -5.79
CA ALA A 132 13.66 -8.35 -7.02
C ALA A 132 12.38 -8.92 -7.65
N LEU A 133 11.25 -8.91 -6.94
CA LEU A 133 9.97 -9.36 -7.48
C LEU A 133 9.47 -8.41 -8.57
N THR A 134 8.88 -9.01 -9.60
CA THR A 134 8.33 -8.30 -10.74
C THR A 134 6.82 -8.47 -10.84
N THR A 135 6.17 -7.65 -11.65
CA THR A 135 4.73 -7.83 -11.96
C THR A 135 4.44 -9.21 -12.54
N LYS A 136 5.37 -9.79 -13.32
CA LYS A 136 5.23 -11.14 -13.89
C LYS A 136 5.23 -12.24 -12.81
N ASP A 137 5.93 -12.03 -11.71
CA ASP A 137 5.94 -13.01 -10.62
C ASP A 137 4.61 -13.00 -9.88
N VAL A 138 4.04 -11.81 -9.64
CA VAL A 138 2.70 -11.68 -9.06
C VAL A 138 1.65 -12.24 -10.02
N GLU A 139 1.73 -11.91 -11.31
CA GLU A 139 0.82 -12.40 -12.34
C GLU A 139 0.81 -13.93 -12.41
N ARG A 140 1.99 -14.54 -12.39
CA ARG A 140 2.14 -16.00 -12.37
C ARG A 140 1.54 -16.61 -11.10
N PHE A 141 1.68 -15.95 -9.95
CA PHE A 141 1.15 -16.42 -8.68
C PHE A 141 -0.38 -16.44 -8.66
N VAL A 142 -1.01 -15.45 -9.26
CA VAL A 142 -2.49 -15.34 -9.33
C VAL A 142 -3.06 -16.00 -10.59
N ASP A 143 -2.22 -16.61 -11.45
CA ASP A 143 -2.60 -17.23 -12.72
C ASP A 143 -3.28 -16.25 -13.68
N GLY A 144 -2.72 -15.04 -13.76
CA GLY A 144 -3.18 -13.98 -14.63
C GLY A 144 -4.23 -13.06 -14.01
N VAL A 145 -4.36 -11.90 -14.62
CA VAL A 145 -5.40 -10.90 -14.32
C VAL A 145 -6.01 -10.40 -15.64
N PRO A 146 -7.28 -9.98 -15.66
CA PRO A 146 -7.87 -9.37 -16.84
C PRO A 146 -7.06 -8.16 -17.30
N THR A 147 -6.97 -7.93 -18.61
CA THR A 147 -6.12 -6.89 -19.22
C THR A 147 -6.42 -5.50 -18.66
N ASP A 148 -7.68 -5.17 -18.40
CA ASP A 148 -8.10 -3.90 -17.82
C ASP A 148 -7.74 -3.76 -16.32
N LYS A 149 -7.26 -4.82 -15.68
CA LYS A 149 -6.84 -4.88 -14.27
C LYS A 149 -5.32 -4.99 -14.09
N HIS A 150 -4.51 -4.94 -15.13
CA HIS A 150 -3.05 -5.04 -15.03
C HIS A 150 -2.41 -3.99 -14.09
N HIS A 151 -3.06 -2.84 -13.90
CA HIS A 151 -2.61 -1.85 -12.91
C HIS A 151 -2.53 -2.42 -11.47
N THR A 152 -3.29 -3.47 -11.14
CA THR A 152 -3.25 -4.10 -9.81
C THR A 152 -1.93 -4.83 -9.54
N LEU A 153 -1.30 -5.37 -10.59
CA LEU A 153 0.04 -5.97 -10.51
C LEU A 153 1.09 -4.89 -10.20
N VAL A 154 1.00 -3.75 -10.89
CA VAL A 154 1.89 -2.61 -10.66
C VAL A 154 1.72 -2.10 -9.22
N PHE A 155 0.49 -1.95 -8.74
CA PHE A 155 0.24 -1.49 -7.38
C PHE A 155 0.79 -2.46 -6.32
N ALA A 156 0.75 -3.77 -6.56
CA ALA A 156 1.34 -4.74 -5.65
C ALA A 156 2.87 -4.54 -5.52
N ILE A 157 3.58 -4.38 -6.63
CA ILE A 157 5.03 -4.15 -6.65
C ILE A 157 5.38 -2.78 -6.06
N GLU A 158 4.67 -1.72 -6.48
CA GLU A 158 4.87 -0.38 -5.92
C GLU A 158 4.60 -0.33 -4.41
N GLY A 159 3.67 -1.17 -3.92
CA GLY A 159 3.42 -1.33 -2.49
C GLY A 159 4.65 -1.83 -1.73
N VAL A 160 5.38 -2.80 -2.28
CA VAL A 160 6.64 -3.30 -1.70
C VAL A 160 7.71 -2.21 -1.68
N ARG A 161 7.88 -1.49 -2.81
CA ARG A 161 8.80 -0.35 -2.90
C ARG A 161 8.45 0.71 -1.86
N GLY A 162 7.16 0.98 -1.67
CA GLY A 162 6.66 1.91 -0.66
C GLY A 162 6.98 1.48 0.78
N LEU A 163 6.88 0.19 1.11
CA LEU A 163 7.27 -0.34 2.42
C LEU A 163 8.76 -0.13 2.71
N VAL A 164 9.62 -0.47 1.75
CA VAL A 164 11.07 -0.27 1.87
C VAL A 164 11.40 1.21 1.99
N GLY A 165 10.76 2.07 1.20
CA GLY A 165 10.97 3.52 1.26
C GLY A 165 10.51 4.14 2.58
N ASP A 166 9.38 3.71 3.14
CA ASP A 166 8.94 4.15 4.47
C ASP A 166 9.93 3.73 5.56
N TRP A 167 10.48 2.51 5.47
CA TRP A 167 11.55 2.09 6.37
C TRP A 167 12.81 2.96 6.23
N MET A 168 13.27 3.23 5.00
CA MET A 168 14.45 4.07 4.74
C MET A 168 14.26 5.49 5.30
N TYR A 169 13.08 6.07 5.10
CA TYR A 169 12.72 7.38 5.64
C TYR A 169 12.78 7.39 7.18
N ARG A 170 12.20 6.39 7.84
CA ARG A 170 12.20 6.25 9.31
C ARG A 170 13.60 5.97 9.86
N ALA A 171 14.44 5.26 9.11
CA ALA A 171 15.85 5.04 9.45
C ALA A 171 16.73 6.32 9.28
N GLY A 172 16.15 7.41 8.78
CA GLY A 172 16.86 8.69 8.59
C GLY A 172 17.82 8.69 7.40
N MET A 173 17.60 7.81 6.42
CA MET A 173 18.40 7.80 5.19
C MET A 173 18.17 9.07 4.38
N SER A 174 19.19 9.50 3.65
CA SER A 174 19.10 10.65 2.75
C SER A 174 18.30 10.32 1.48
N LEU A 175 17.83 11.36 0.79
CA LEU A 175 17.16 11.19 -0.50
C LEU A 175 18.09 10.52 -1.53
N ALA A 176 19.38 10.84 -1.54
CA ALA A 176 20.35 10.24 -2.44
C ALA A 176 20.49 8.73 -2.22
N GLU A 177 20.53 8.26 -0.97
CA GLU A 177 20.55 6.83 -0.64
C GLU A 177 19.25 6.14 -1.04
N MET A 178 18.10 6.81 -0.88
CA MET A 178 16.82 6.29 -1.34
C MET A 178 16.76 6.17 -2.86
N ASP A 179 17.26 7.15 -3.60
CA ASP A 179 17.28 7.14 -5.07
C ASP A 179 18.22 6.07 -5.62
N GLU A 180 19.33 5.77 -4.94
CA GLU A 180 20.24 4.69 -5.30
C GLU A 180 19.59 3.30 -5.14
N LYS A 181 18.88 3.06 -4.02
CA LYS A 181 18.26 1.76 -3.69
C LYS A 181 16.90 1.56 -4.34
N LEU A 182 16.16 2.63 -4.53
CA LEU A 182 14.82 2.64 -5.12
C LEU A 182 14.78 3.60 -6.31
N PRO A 183 15.52 3.34 -7.39
CA PRO A 183 15.60 4.25 -8.53
C PRO A 183 14.22 4.53 -9.11
N CYS A 184 14.04 5.75 -9.60
CA CYS A 184 12.82 6.16 -10.28
C CYS A 184 12.95 5.89 -11.77
N ASP A 185 11.99 5.16 -12.35
CA ASP A 185 11.98 4.84 -13.80
C ASP A 185 11.60 6.04 -14.66
N THR A 186 11.02 7.08 -14.07
CA THR A 186 10.57 8.30 -14.76
C THR A 186 11.53 9.46 -14.49
N SER A 187 12.78 9.32 -14.91
CA SER A 187 13.85 10.34 -14.69
C SER A 187 13.57 11.72 -15.30
N SER A 188 12.57 11.85 -16.16
CA SER A 188 12.21 13.09 -16.85
C SER A 188 11.10 13.92 -16.15
N VAL A 189 10.46 13.38 -15.12
CA VAL A 189 9.35 14.03 -14.42
C VAL A 189 9.73 14.27 -12.98
N THR A 190 9.60 15.52 -12.51
CA THR A 190 9.85 15.83 -11.09
C THR A 190 8.83 15.11 -10.20
N CYS A 191 9.24 14.69 -9.01
CA CYS A 191 8.36 14.00 -8.06
C CYS A 191 7.06 14.77 -7.77
N LEU A 192 7.08 16.09 -7.82
CA LEU A 192 5.91 16.95 -7.65
C LEU A 192 4.81 16.70 -8.69
N LEU A 193 5.17 16.29 -9.91
CA LEU A 193 4.25 16.06 -11.02
C LEU A 193 3.93 14.57 -11.23
N CYS A 194 4.66 13.66 -10.57
CA CYS A 194 4.49 12.22 -10.73
C CYS A 194 3.35 11.71 -9.85
N GLU A 195 2.28 11.19 -10.45
CA GLU A 195 1.13 10.63 -9.74
C GLU A 195 1.19 9.11 -9.54
N HIS A 196 2.22 8.44 -10.05
CA HIS A 196 2.29 6.99 -10.14
C HIS A 196 3.16 6.32 -9.06
N CYS A 197 4.00 7.10 -8.39
CA CYS A 197 4.99 6.57 -7.44
C CYS A 197 4.43 6.54 -6.01
N SER A 198 4.51 5.39 -5.35
CA SER A 198 4.15 5.22 -3.94
C SER A 198 5.03 6.04 -2.98
N LEU A 199 6.22 6.45 -3.44
CA LEU A 199 7.20 7.21 -2.65
C LEU A 199 7.17 8.71 -2.93
N ARG A 200 6.24 9.18 -3.77
CA ARG A 200 6.18 10.59 -4.18
C ARG A 200 6.18 11.54 -2.99
N ASP A 201 5.23 11.34 -2.10
CA ASP A 201 5.02 12.25 -0.97
C ASP A 201 6.22 12.19 -0.02
N THR A 202 6.75 11.00 0.26
CA THR A 202 7.97 10.82 1.07
C THR A 202 9.17 11.55 0.46
N ARG A 203 9.39 11.42 -0.85
CA ARG A 203 10.50 12.10 -1.54
C ARG A 203 10.34 13.63 -1.53
N VAL A 204 9.12 14.11 -1.70
CA VAL A 204 8.83 15.55 -1.63
C VAL A 204 9.12 16.08 -0.24
N ASP A 205 8.70 15.40 0.80
CA ASP A 205 8.97 15.78 2.20
C ASP A 205 10.48 15.80 2.49
N MET A 206 11.23 14.81 2.00
CA MET A 206 12.69 14.76 2.14
C MET A 206 13.35 15.94 1.43
N LEU A 207 12.97 16.24 0.20
CA LEU A 207 13.48 17.41 -0.55
C LEU A 207 13.21 18.72 0.18
N VAL A 208 12.03 18.91 0.73
CA VAL A 208 11.66 20.10 1.49
C VAL A 208 12.51 20.21 2.76
N ASN A 209 12.67 19.11 3.49
CA ASN A 209 13.46 19.07 4.72
C ASN A 209 14.94 19.37 4.46
N GLU A 210 15.54 18.84 3.40
CA GLU A 210 16.91 19.12 2.98
C GLU A 210 17.08 20.59 2.58
N ALA A 211 16.11 21.17 1.85
CA ALA A 211 16.12 22.56 1.46
C ALA A 211 16.01 23.52 2.68
N ILE A 212 15.22 23.15 3.69
CA ILE A 212 15.11 23.91 4.94
C ILE A 212 16.42 23.82 5.74
N ALA A 213 17.01 22.63 5.84
CA ALA A 213 18.25 22.41 6.55
C ALA A 213 19.41 23.22 5.94
N SER A 214 19.49 23.29 4.61
CA SER A 214 20.52 24.05 3.88
C SER A 214 20.39 25.58 4.04
N ARG A 215 19.20 26.09 4.40
CA ARG A 215 18.95 27.53 4.60
C ARG A 215 19.22 28.02 6.02
N LYS A 216 19.45 27.15 6.99
CA LYS A 216 19.80 27.54 8.34
C LYS A 216 21.24 28.07 8.32
N PRO A 217 21.48 29.37 8.71
CA PRO A 217 22.85 29.92 8.79
C PRO A 217 23.64 29.09 9.79
N ALA A 218 24.87 28.73 9.42
CA ALA A 218 25.83 28.14 10.33
C ALA A 218 25.99 29.12 11.51
N ARG A 219 25.67 28.68 12.71
CA ARG A 219 25.91 29.44 13.96
C ARG A 219 27.36 29.35 14.38
#